data_37feb01dd4a3f494ef6a407a213b12b8
#
_entry.id   37feb01dd4a3f494ef6a407a213b12b8
#
_cell.length_a   1.000
_cell.length_b   1.000
_cell.length_c   1.000
_cell.angle_alpha   90.00
_cell.angle_beta   90.00
_cell.angle_gamma   90.00
#
_symmetry.space_group_name_H-M   'P 1'
#
loop_
_entity.id
_entity.type
_entity.pdbx_description
1 polymer ?
#
loop_
_entity_poly.entity_id
_entity_poly.type
_entity_poly.pdbx_seq_one_letter_code
_entity_poly.pdbx_strand_id
1 'polypeptide(L)'
;MSGKELRIKKLFGNKKNLVISALDHVMEYGDQPGLEDAGRAIQNCMGTDALLLPRHMLERHWDLFSDVNAPMPVVRINWSSAFYYPLEYRQGYTRIAATVDEAVRAGAEIAICSLFLENNDEEMETENVATFCDVVRQTERLGIPLIGECYVVEHKEKKPEEVHIKVKRVTRVMAELGADLIKCFYTGDKFQEVVDNTPIPVFTIGAEKLDTDLAVLQKAYNSITRGARGIIFGRNIFMAKNPKKLTDALNEVINDGVKPEDAAKKYGLK
;
A
#
# COMPACT_ATOMS: atom_id res chain seq x y z
N MET A 1 -4.03 9.52 -24.19
CA MET A 1 -3.27 8.75 -23.17
C MET A 1 -2.71 9.77 -22.20
N SER A 2 -3.07 9.67 -20.94
CA SER A 2 -2.58 10.59 -19.91
C SER A 2 -1.25 10.09 -19.31
N GLY A 3 -0.54 10.98 -18.59
CA GLY A 3 0.67 10.56 -17.87
C GLY A 3 0.39 9.48 -16.81
N LYS A 4 -0.82 9.49 -16.21
CA LYS A 4 -1.29 8.48 -15.28
C LYS A 4 -1.37 7.09 -15.93
N GLU A 5 -2.05 6.99 -17.07
CA GLU A 5 -2.19 5.71 -17.81
C GLU A 5 -0.84 5.13 -18.21
N LEU A 6 0.09 5.98 -18.66
CA LEU A 6 1.43 5.53 -19.03
C LEU A 6 2.17 4.94 -17.80
N ARG A 7 2.12 5.60 -16.65
CA ARG A 7 2.77 5.12 -15.42
C ARG A 7 2.13 3.86 -14.87
N ILE A 8 0.80 3.76 -14.88
CA ILE A 8 0.09 2.53 -14.49
C ILE A 8 0.49 1.37 -15.43
N LYS A 9 0.56 1.61 -16.74
CA LYS A 9 0.99 0.59 -17.68
C LYS A 9 2.45 0.17 -17.47
N LYS A 10 3.34 1.11 -17.18
CA LYS A 10 4.74 0.80 -16.80
C LYS A 10 4.81 -0.03 -15.51
N LEU A 11 4.03 0.33 -14.49
CA LEU A 11 3.96 -0.37 -13.19
C LEU A 11 3.57 -1.84 -13.37
N PHE A 12 2.51 -2.11 -14.14
CA PHE A 12 2.07 -3.49 -14.40
C PHE A 12 2.98 -4.21 -15.40
N GLY A 13 3.56 -3.50 -16.38
CA GLY A 13 4.33 -4.14 -17.45
C GLY A 13 3.53 -5.25 -18.11
N ASN A 14 4.04 -6.47 -18.04
CA ASN A 14 3.37 -7.70 -18.50
C ASN A 14 2.76 -8.52 -17.32
N LYS A 15 2.87 -8.04 -16.10
CA LYS A 15 2.35 -8.75 -14.92
C LYS A 15 0.85 -8.55 -14.77
N LYS A 16 0.19 -9.59 -14.31
CA LYS A 16 -1.23 -9.51 -13.93
C LYS A 16 -1.39 -8.87 -12.54
N ASN A 17 -0.49 -9.21 -11.63
CA ASN A 17 -0.55 -8.77 -10.23
C ASN A 17 0.82 -8.24 -9.79
N LEU A 18 0.82 -7.38 -8.75
CA LEU A 18 2.03 -6.68 -8.28
C LEU A 18 2.35 -7.00 -6.82
N VAL A 19 3.64 -7.07 -6.53
CA VAL A 19 4.18 -7.05 -5.16
C VAL A 19 4.76 -5.66 -4.92
N ILE A 20 4.15 -4.90 -4.02
CA ILE A 20 4.63 -3.58 -3.60
C ILE A 20 5.07 -3.68 -2.14
N SER A 21 6.25 -3.16 -1.80
CA SER A 21 6.68 -3.06 -0.40
C SER A 21 6.46 -1.67 0.16
N ALA A 22 6.03 -1.58 1.44
CA ALA A 22 5.80 -0.32 2.13
C ALA A 22 6.83 -0.13 3.24
N LEU A 23 7.60 0.98 3.18
CA LEU A 23 8.66 1.35 4.11
C LEU A 23 8.40 2.71 4.80
N ASP A 24 7.16 3.19 4.78
CA ASP A 24 6.74 4.46 5.37
C ASP A 24 6.38 4.38 6.86
N HIS A 25 6.53 3.21 7.48
CA HIS A 25 6.07 2.92 8.85
C HIS A 25 6.74 3.78 9.93
N VAL A 26 8.00 4.19 9.77
CA VAL A 26 8.67 5.05 10.75
C VAL A 26 8.00 6.42 10.83
N MET A 27 7.57 6.96 9.68
CA MET A 27 6.79 8.20 9.62
C MET A 27 5.41 8.05 10.29
N GLU A 28 4.86 6.83 10.28
CA GLU A 28 3.51 6.53 10.77
C GLU A 28 3.48 6.12 12.25
N TYR A 29 4.47 5.33 12.69
CA TYR A 29 4.43 4.67 14.01
C TYR A 29 5.67 4.92 14.88
N GLY A 30 6.65 5.69 14.40
CA GLY A 30 7.96 5.81 15.04
C GLY A 30 8.86 4.61 14.74
N ASP A 31 9.77 4.29 15.66
CA ASP A 31 10.75 3.23 15.49
C ASP A 31 10.12 1.88 15.13
N GLN A 32 10.65 1.25 14.09
CA GLN A 32 10.17 -0.03 13.60
C GLN A 32 11.35 -1.01 13.40
N PRO A 33 11.28 -2.22 13.99
CA PRO A 33 12.28 -3.26 13.73
C PRO A 33 12.41 -3.52 12.22
N GLY A 34 13.66 -3.53 11.74
CA GLY A 34 14.00 -3.72 10.33
C GLY A 34 14.02 -2.44 9.48
N LEU A 35 13.73 -1.28 10.07
CA LEU A 35 13.84 0.04 9.44
C LEU A 35 14.87 0.96 10.12
N GLU A 36 15.71 0.42 11.00
CA GLU A 36 16.79 1.16 11.69
C GLU A 36 17.82 1.69 10.68
N ASP A 37 18.08 0.92 9.63
CA ASP A 37 18.91 1.33 8.48
C ASP A 37 18.01 1.38 7.23
N ALA A 38 17.64 2.59 6.86
CA ALA A 38 16.74 2.84 5.73
C ALA A 38 17.32 2.34 4.39
N GLY A 39 18.62 2.56 4.15
CA GLY A 39 19.28 2.12 2.92
C GLY A 39 19.27 0.61 2.78
N ARG A 40 19.55 -0.11 3.85
CA ARG A 40 19.49 -1.58 3.88
C ARG A 40 18.06 -2.10 3.71
N ALA A 41 17.06 -1.44 4.33
CA ALA A 41 15.66 -1.82 4.17
C ALA A 41 15.19 -1.66 2.72
N ILE A 42 15.58 -0.57 2.05
CA ILE A 42 15.31 -0.36 0.62
C ILE A 42 15.97 -1.48 -0.20
N GLN A 43 17.27 -1.74 -0.01
CA GLN A 43 18.00 -2.80 -0.72
C GLN A 43 17.34 -4.17 -0.57
N ASN A 44 16.88 -4.50 0.62
CA ASN A 44 16.16 -5.75 0.90
C ASN A 44 14.85 -5.89 0.13
N CYS A 45 14.23 -4.78 -0.28
CA CYS A 45 12.95 -4.73 -0.99
C CYS A 45 13.08 -4.44 -2.49
N MET A 46 14.30 -4.33 -3.05
CA MET A 46 14.52 -4.02 -4.48
C MET A 46 13.96 -5.05 -5.46
N GLY A 47 13.57 -6.24 -5.01
CA GLY A 47 12.91 -7.26 -5.84
C GLY A 47 11.40 -7.06 -6.02
N THR A 48 10.80 -6.00 -5.45
CA THR A 48 9.38 -5.68 -5.61
C THR A 48 9.11 -4.79 -6.83
N ASP A 49 7.86 -4.67 -7.27
CA ASP A 49 7.47 -3.87 -8.43
C ASP A 49 7.48 -2.36 -8.14
N ALA A 50 7.18 -2.00 -6.90
CA ALA A 50 7.25 -0.62 -6.41
C ALA A 50 7.60 -0.58 -4.92
N LEU A 51 8.15 0.56 -4.48
CA LEU A 51 8.46 0.84 -3.08
C LEU A 51 7.75 2.10 -2.60
N LEU A 52 6.96 1.96 -1.54
CA LEU A 52 6.29 3.07 -0.87
C LEU A 52 7.20 3.62 0.24
N LEU A 53 7.52 4.90 0.14
CA LEU A 53 8.48 5.61 0.97
C LEU A 53 7.96 7.01 1.37
N PRO A 54 8.42 7.59 2.50
CA PRO A 54 8.37 9.03 2.69
C PRO A 54 9.30 9.76 1.69
N ARG A 55 8.95 10.99 1.31
CA ARG A 55 9.71 11.80 0.35
C ARG A 55 11.20 11.86 0.68
N HIS A 56 11.55 12.29 1.91
CA HIS A 56 12.96 12.47 2.30
C HIS A 56 13.76 11.16 2.36
N MET A 57 13.10 10.02 2.52
CA MET A 57 13.76 8.73 2.43
C MET A 57 14.15 8.43 0.99
N LEU A 58 13.29 8.74 0.02
CA LEU A 58 13.60 8.64 -1.40
C LEU A 58 14.76 9.59 -1.79
N GLU A 59 14.69 10.86 -1.37
CA GLU A 59 15.74 11.85 -1.66
C GLU A 59 17.13 11.47 -1.13
N ARG A 60 17.20 10.85 0.06
CA ARG A 60 18.48 10.42 0.67
C ARG A 60 19.09 9.18 0.04
N HIS A 61 18.27 8.36 -0.62
CA HIS A 61 18.68 7.08 -1.20
C HIS A 61 18.36 7.00 -2.69
N TRP A 62 18.36 8.15 -3.38
CA TRP A 62 18.02 8.26 -4.80
C TRP A 62 18.87 7.35 -5.70
N ASP A 63 20.13 7.14 -5.32
CA ASP A 63 21.08 6.31 -6.05
C ASP A 63 20.63 4.85 -6.17
N LEU A 64 19.90 4.33 -5.18
CA LEU A 64 19.31 2.98 -5.24
C LEU A 64 18.20 2.87 -6.29
N PHE A 65 17.60 3.98 -6.71
CA PHE A 65 16.52 4.02 -7.71
C PHE A 65 17.03 4.41 -9.11
N SER A 66 18.33 4.58 -9.30
CA SER A 66 18.92 4.98 -10.58
C SER A 66 19.01 3.84 -11.62
N ASP A 67 18.88 2.58 -11.19
CA ASP A 67 18.85 1.42 -12.09
C ASP A 67 17.49 1.33 -12.80
N VAL A 68 17.53 0.98 -14.09
CA VAL A 68 16.32 0.81 -14.93
C VAL A 68 15.37 -0.28 -14.43
N ASN A 69 15.91 -1.25 -13.68
CA ASN A 69 15.12 -2.33 -13.05
C ASN A 69 14.73 -2.02 -11.61
N ALA A 70 15.06 -0.84 -11.10
CA ALA A 70 14.65 -0.44 -9.76
C ALA A 70 13.12 -0.42 -9.63
N PRO A 71 12.58 -0.76 -8.45
CA PRO A 71 11.15 -0.66 -8.22
C PRO A 71 10.67 0.78 -8.36
N MET A 72 9.45 0.94 -8.85
CA MET A 72 8.85 2.26 -9.07
C MET A 72 8.63 2.99 -7.74
N PRO A 73 9.14 4.23 -7.55
CA PRO A 73 8.96 4.95 -6.29
C PRO A 73 7.52 5.43 -6.09
N VAL A 74 6.93 5.04 -4.96
CA VAL A 74 5.63 5.53 -4.47
C VAL A 74 5.88 6.41 -3.26
N VAL A 75 5.39 7.66 -3.26
CA VAL A 75 5.62 8.59 -2.15
C VAL A 75 4.35 8.84 -1.35
N ARG A 76 4.47 8.72 -0.02
CA ARG A 76 3.44 9.08 0.96
C ARG A 76 3.26 10.61 0.98
N ILE A 77 2.02 11.07 0.72
CA ILE A 77 1.68 12.49 0.65
C ILE A 77 1.18 13.02 1.99
N ASN A 78 0.40 12.24 2.71
CA ASN A 78 -0.24 12.68 3.95
C ASN A 78 0.32 11.98 5.19
N TRP A 79 0.15 12.66 6.31
CA TRP A 79 0.28 12.12 7.65
C TRP A 79 -1.07 12.20 8.36
N SER A 80 -1.37 11.24 9.24
CA SER A 80 -2.60 11.22 10.01
C SER A 80 -2.35 10.80 11.46
N SER A 81 -3.10 11.39 12.38
CA SER A 81 -3.11 10.98 13.79
C SER A 81 -3.60 9.53 13.98
N ALA A 82 -4.37 8.99 13.04
CA ALA A 82 -4.82 7.59 13.08
C ALA A 82 -3.67 6.57 13.11
N PHE A 83 -2.51 6.91 12.59
CA PHE A 83 -1.32 6.06 12.64
C PHE A 83 -0.80 5.87 14.07
N TYR A 84 -1.06 6.81 14.98
CA TYR A 84 -0.73 6.70 16.40
C TYR A 84 -1.85 6.04 17.22
N TYR A 85 -2.57 5.10 16.63
CA TYR A 85 -3.57 4.28 17.33
C TYR A 85 -3.07 3.65 18.66
N PRO A 86 -1.80 3.20 18.78
CA PRO A 86 -1.27 2.73 20.06
C PRO A 86 -1.26 3.78 21.18
N LEU A 87 -1.31 5.08 20.84
CA LEU A 87 -1.45 6.20 21.78
C LEU A 87 -2.91 6.60 22.00
N GLU A 88 -3.84 5.72 21.65
CA GLU A 88 -5.29 5.92 21.79
C GLU A 88 -5.89 7.03 20.92
N TYR A 89 -5.18 7.45 19.86
CA TYR A 89 -5.75 8.33 18.84
C TYR A 89 -6.74 7.57 17.96
N ARG A 90 -7.98 8.05 17.86
CA ARG A 90 -9.08 7.31 17.19
C ARG A 90 -9.66 8.03 16.00
N GLN A 91 -9.44 9.32 15.86
CA GLN A 91 -10.19 10.13 14.90
C GLN A 91 -9.58 10.13 13.49
N GLY A 92 -8.28 10.23 13.33
CA GLY A 92 -7.68 10.21 12.00
C GLY A 92 -7.63 11.58 11.31
N TYR A 93 -7.34 12.64 12.06
CA TYR A 93 -7.04 13.94 11.49
C TYR A 93 -5.88 13.84 10.50
N THR A 94 -6.08 14.33 9.29
CA THR A 94 -5.12 14.21 8.20
C THR A 94 -4.60 15.57 7.75
N ARG A 95 -3.30 15.64 7.45
CA ARG A 95 -2.66 16.81 6.83
C ARG A 95 -1.62 16.38 5.80
N ILE A 96 -1.35 17.25 4.85
CA ILE A 96 -0.32 17.07 3.83
C ILE A 96 1.06 17.13 4.50
N ALA A 97 1.86 16.09 4.33
CA ALA A 97 3.25 16.01 4.78
C ALA A 97 4.23 16.33 3.65
N ALA A 98 3.84 16.07 2.40
CA ALA A 98 4.54 16.49 1.21
C ALA A 98 3.52 16.79 0.11
N THR A 99 3.71 17.89 -0.64
CA THR A 99 2.90 18.11 -1.84
C THR A 99 3.24 17.12 -2.93
N VAL A 100 2.34 16.89 -3.88
CA VAL A 100 2.61 16.00 -5.02
C VAL A 100 3.75 16.56 -5.88
N ASP A 101 3.87 17.88 -6.00
CA ASP A 101 4.97 18.54 -6.70
C ASP A 101 6.33 18.25 -6.04
N GLU A 102 6.41 18.33 -4.72
CA GLU A 102 7.63 17.95 -3.97
C GLU A 102 7.96 16.47 -4.13
N ALA A 103 6.95 15.59 -4.12
CA ALA A 103 7.14 14.16 -4.34
C ALA A 103 7.69 13.87 -5.75
N VAL A 104 7.14 14.51 -6.78
CA VAL A 104 7.62 14.37 -8.17
C VAL A 104 9.05 14.87 -8.31
N ARG A 105 9.39 16.00 -7.70
CA ARG A 105 10.79 16.52 -7.69
C ARG A 105 11.77 15.57 -6.99
N ALA A 106 11.29 14.81 -6.00
CA ALA A 106 12.08 13.78 -5.34
C ALA A 106 12.23 12.48 -6.17
N GLY A 107 11.52 12.36 -7.29
CA GLY A 107 11.55 11.18 -8.16
C GLY A 107 10.34 10.24 -8.03
N ALA A 108 9.25 10.66 -7.38
CA ALA A 108 8.05 9.86 -7.29
C ALA A 108 7.42 9.63 -8.68
N GLU A 109 7.07 8.39 -8.94
CA GLU A 109 6.28 7.98 -10.12
C GLU A 109 4.79 7.79 -9.76
N ILE A 110 4.47 7.58 -8.48
CA ILE A 110 3.13 7.36 -7.93
C ILE A 110 3.02 8.07 -6.58
N ALA A 111 1.86 8.66 -6.32
CA ALA A 111 1.52 9.20 -5.00
C ALA A 111 0.60 8.25 -4.23
N ILE A 112 0.67 8.26 -2.88
CA ILE A 112 -0.31 7.59 -2.04
C ILE A 112 -0.85 8.55 -0.98
N CYS A 113 -2.17 8.53 -0.79
CA CYS A 113 -2.85 9.31 0.24
C CYS A 113 -3.90 8.45 0.94
N SER A 114 -3.86 8.43 2.27
CA SER A 114 -4.88 7.75 3.08
C SER A 114 -6.11 8.66 3.24
N LEU A 115 -7.29 8.04 3.25
CA LEU A 115 -8.55 8.70 3.56
C LEU A 115 -9.23 7.97 4.73
N PHE A 116 -9.51 8.71 5.80
CA PHE A 116 -10.18 8.23 7.00
C PHE A 116 -11.60 8.77 7.02
N LEU A 117 -12.58 7.87 6.96
CA LEU A 117 -14.02 8.14 6.98
C LEU A 117 -14.71 7.22 7.99
N GLU A 118 -15.96 7.54 8.31
CA GLU A 118 -16.83 6.77 9.22
C GLU A 118 -16.26 6.63 10.64
N ASN A 119 -15.71 7.72 11.15
CA ASN A 119 -15.19 7.84 12.51
C ASN A 119 -16.10 8.67 13.42
N ASN A 120 -17.34 8.98 12.95
CA ASN A 120 -18.37 9.75 13.67
C ASN A 120 -17.96 11.20 14.01
N ASP A 121 -17.21 11.84 13.13
CA ASP A 121 -16.78 13.25 13.23
C ASP A 121 -16.91 13.91 11.86
N GLU A 122 -18.05 14.58 11.63
CA GLU A 122 -18.40 15.16 10.33
C GLU A 122 -17.42 16.27 9.90
N GLU A 123 -16.94 17.08 10.83
CA GLU A 123 -16.00 18.16 10.53
C GLU A 123 -14.65 17.59 10.07
N MET A 124 -14.09 16.67 10.84
CA MET A 124 -12.85 16.01 10.50
C MET A 124 -12.95 15.23 9.17
N GLU A 125 -14.04 14.51 8.94
CA GLU A 125 -14.22 13.73 7.71
C GLU A 125 -14.34 14.64 6.49
N THR A 126 -15.03 15.78 6.61
CA THR A 126 -15.11 16.80 5.56
C THR A 126 -13.72 17.37 5.22
N GLU A 127 -12.90 17.68 6.23
CA GLU A 127 -11.51 18.11 6.06
C GLU A 127 -10.62 17.04 5.41
N ASN A 128 -10.80 15.77 5.81
CA ASN A 128 -10.07 14.66 5.21
C ASN A 128 -10.42 14.46 3.73
N VAL A 129 -11.70 14.58 3.37
CA VAL A 129 -12.14 14.55 1.97
C VAL A 129 -11.58 15.72 1.18
N ALA A 130 -11.61 16.93 1.74
CA ALA A 130 -11.05 18.12 1.09
C ALA A 130 -9.54 17.92 0.82
N THR A 131 -8.79 17.44 1.81
CA THR A 131 -7.37 17.11 1.70
C THR A 131 -7.10 16.05 0.61
N PHE A 132 -7.89 14.99 0.57
CA PHE A 132 -7.78 13.94 -0.44
C PHE A 132 -8.05 14.46 -1.85
N CYS A 133 -9.12 15.25 -2.02
CA CYS A 133 -9.45 15.87 -3.30
C CYS A 133 -8.39 16.88 -3.77
N ASP A 134 -7.71 17.57 -2.86
CA ASP A 134 -6.57 18.42 -3.22
C ASP A 134 -5.41 17.60 -3.79
N VAL A 135 -5.10 16.45 -3.19
CA VAL A 135 -4.10 15.52 -3.72
C VAL A 135 -4.52 15.00 -5.10
N VAL A 136 -5.79 14.63 -5.29
CA VAL A 136 -6.33 14.20 -6.60
C VAL A 136 -6.05 15.26 -7.67
N ARG A 137 -6.44 16.54 -7.41
CA ARG A 137 -6.20 17.64 -8.36
C ARG A 137 -4.72 17.84 -8.69
N GLN A 138 -3.84 17.71 -7.70
CA GLN A 138 -2.39 17.81 -7.91
C GLN A 138 -1.87 16.65 -8.78
N THR A 139 -2.30 15.40 -8.50
CA THR A 139 -1.88 14.22 -9.29
C THR A 139 -2.38 14.27 -10.72
N GLU A 140 -3.61 14.76 -10.95
CA GLU A 140 -4.15 14.98 -12.30
C GLU A 140 -3.33 16.02 -13.07
N ARG A 141 -3.03 17.15 -12.46
CA ARG A 141 -2.21 18.21 -13.07
C ARG A 141 -0.81 17.74 -13.47
N LEU A 142 -0.20 16.89 -12.63
CA LEU A 142 1.16 16.39 -12.84
C LEU A 142 1.20 15.06 -13.62
N GLY A 143 0.05 14.44 -13.88
CA GLY A 143 -0.07 13.21 -14.64
C GLY A 143 0.55 12.00 -13.93
N ILE A 144 0.56 11.96 -12.60
CA ILE A 144 0.99 10.79 -11.82
C ILE A 144 -0.20 10.07 -11.19
N PRO A 145 -0.19 8.72 -11.07
CA PRO A 145 -1.27 7.99 -10.43
C PRO A 145 -1.36 8.24 -8.93
N LEU A 146 -2.57 8.13 -8.38
CA LEU A 146 -2.85 8.17 -6.96
C LEU A 146 -3.31 6.79 -6.46
N ILE A 147 -2.61 6.25 -5.48
CA ILE A 147 -3.11 5.17 -4.65
C ILE A 147 -3.92 5.77 -3.51
N GLY A 148 -5.22 5.50 -3.45
CA GLY A 148 -6.04 5.80 -2.29
C GLY A 148 -5.91 4.70 -1.24
N GLU A 149 -5.52 5.03 -0.02
CA GLU A 149 -5.42 4.06 1.07
C GLU A 149 -6.63 4.15 2.01
N CYS A 150 -7.45 3.11 1.99
CA CYS A 150 -8.53 2.90 2.95
C CYS A 150 -7.98 2.20 4.20
N TYR A 151 -7.77 2.95 5.27
CA TYR A 151 -7.33 2.40 6.54
C TYR A 151 -8.47 2.47 7.57
N VAL A 152 -8.81 1.34 8.17
CA VAL A 152 -9.81 1.25 9.24
C VAL A 152 -9.09 1.30 10.57
N VAL A 153 -9.17 2.43 11.28
CA VAL A 153 -8.41 2.73 12.51
C VAL A 153 -8.64 1.65 13.57
N GLU A 154 -9.92 1.32 13.82
CA GLU A 154 -10.31 0.39 14.89
C GLU A 154 -10.51 -1.05 14.37
N HIS A 155 -9.78 -1.47 13.33
CA HIS A 155 -9.99 -2.77 12.70
C HIS A 155 -9.84 -3.97 13.64
N LYS A 156 -9.09 -3.82 14.75
CA LYS A 156 -8.93 -4.86 15.77
C LYS A 156 -10.09 -4.93 16.76
N GLU A 157 -10.78 -3.82 16.98
CA GLU A 157 -11.86 -3.69 17.94
C GLU A 157 -13.23 -3.96 17.31
N LYS A 158 -13.34 -3.76 15.99
CA LYS A 158 -14.56 -4.00 15.21
C LYS A 158 -14.73 -5.46 14.83
N LYS A 159 -15.97 -5.89 14.69
CA LYS A 159 -16.28 -7.21 14.12
C LYS A 159 -15.82 -7.27 12.66
N PRO A 160 -15.38 -8.44 12.16
CA PRO A 160 -14.94 -8.58 10.76
C PRO A 160 -15.96 -8.08 9.73
N GLU A 161 -17.25 -8.28 9.98
CA GLU A 161 -18.33 -7.80 9.11
C GLU A 161 -18.40 -6.26 9.05
N GLU A 162 -18.21 -5.58 10.17
CA GLU A 162 -18.20 -4.11 10.22
C GLU A 162 -17.00 -3.55 9.46
N VAL A 163 -15.82 -4.18 9.60
CA VAL A 163 -14.63 -3.84 8.82
C VAL A 163 -14.88 -4.05 7.33
N HIS A 164 -15.52 -5.17 6.96
CA HIS A 164 -15.83 -5.48 5.56
C HIS A 164 -16.76 -4.41 4.95
N ILE A 165 -17.85 -4.09 5.63
CA ILE A 165 -18.82 -3.08 5.17
C ILE A 165 -18.14 -1.72 4.99
N LYS A 166 -17.34 -1.28 5.96
CA LYS A 166 -16.60 -0.01 5.90
C LYS A 166 -15.60 -0.01 4.74
N VAL A 167 -14.77 -1.04 4.60
CA VAL A 167 -13.81 -1.16 3.50
C VAL A 167 -14.53 -1.09 2.15
N LYS A 168 -15.59 -1.88 1.94
CA LYS A 168 -16.37 -1.92 0.71
C LYS A 168 -16.93 -0.54 0.32
N ARG A 169 -17.42 0.22 1.31
CA ARG A 169 -17.99 1.55 1.09
C ARG A 169 -16.91 2.58 0.80
N VAL A 170 -15.90 2.67 1.65
CA VAL A 170 -14.84 3.69 1.56
C VAL A 170 -14.00 3.52 0.29
N THR A 171 -13.67 2.28 -0.12
CA THR A 171 -12.94 2.05 -1.39
C THR A 171 -13.71 2.55 -2.60
N ARG A 172 -15.04 2.40 -2.62
CA ARG A 172 -15.89 2.95 -3.68
C ARG A 172 -15.89 4.48 -3.65
N VAL A 173 -16.04 5.09 -2.47
CA VAL A 173 -15.98 6.55 -2.33
C VAL A 173 -14.65 7.10 -2.85
N MET A 174 -13.53 6.48 -2.50
CA MET A 174 -12.20 6.91 -2.97
C MET A 174 -12.06 6.82 -4.49
N ALA A 175 -12.61 5.77 -5.10
CA ALA A 175 -12.60 5.62 -6.56
C ALA A 175 -13.41 6.74 -7.24
N GLU A 176 -14.58 7.08 -6.70
CA GLU A 176 -15.42 8.18 -7.22
C GLU A 176 -14.79 9.57 -6.97
N LEU A 177 -13.99 9.73 -5.92
CA LEU A 177 -13.24 10.95 -5.64
C LEU A 177 -12.00 11.11 -6.54
N GLY A 178 -11.59 10.07 -7.29
CA GLY A 178 -10.51 10.16 -8.28
C GLY A 178 -9.22 9.43 -7.94
N ALA A 179 -9.24 8.47 -7.02
CA ALA A 179 -8.12 7.51 -6.89
C ALA A 179 -7.98 6.68 -8.18
N ASP A 180 -6.76 6.33 -8.54
CA ASP A 180 -6.46 5.48 -9.70
C ASP A 180 -6.25 4.01 -9.29
N LEU A 181 -5.81 3.77 -8.07
CA LEU A 181 -5.56 2.46 -7.44
C LEU A 181 -6.02 2.51 -5.98
N ILE A 182 -6.41 1.37 -5.42
CA ILE A 182 -6.82 1.28 -4.00
C ILE A 182 -5.88 0.37 -3.21
N LYS A 183 -5.53 0.79 -2.00
CA LYS A 183 -4.87 -0.01 -0.96
C LYS A 183 -5.84 -0.16 0.22
N CYS A 184 -6.23 -1.39 0.60
CA CYS A 184 -7.18 -1.63 1.68
C CYS A 184 -6.95 -2.95 2.42
N PHE A 185 -7.67 -3.18 3.52
CA PHE A 185 -7.64 -4.44 4.25
C PHE A 185 -8.22 -5.59 3.43
N TYR A 186 -7.60 -6.76 3.52
CA TYR A 186 -8.22 -8.02 3.11
C TYR A 186 -9.30 -8.41 4.13
N THR A 187 -10.53 -8.55 3.70
CA THR A 187 -11.70 -8.75 4.56
C THR A 187 -12.22 -10.19 4.55
N GLY A 188 -11.34 -11.16 4.23
CA GLY A 188 -11.69 -12.58 4.25
C GLY A 188 -12.48 -13.03 3.01
N ASP A 189 -13.35 -14.03 3.18
CA ASP A 189 -14.04 -14.69 2.07
C ASP A 189 -14.96 -13.77 1.26
N LYS A 190 -15.46 -12.72 1.86
CA LYS A 190 -16.31 -11.71 1.20
C LYS A 190 -15.51 -10.65 0.42
N PHE A 191 -14.16 -10.73 0.37
CA PHE A 191 -13.35 -9.68 -0.25
C PHE A 191 -13.67 -9.45 -1.73
N GLN A 192 -14.17 -10.48 -2.44
CA GLN A 192 -14.65 -10.34 -3.81
C GLN A 192 -15.70 -9.22 -3.94
N GLU A 193 -16.58 -9.04 -2.95
CA GLU A 193 -17.58 -7.97 -2.96
C GLU A 193 -16.96 -6.56 -2.92
N VAL A 194 -15.78 -6.39 -2.27
CA VAL A 194 -15.04 -5.14 -2.28
C VAL A 194 -14.50 -4.86 -3.69
N VAL A 195 -13.93 -5.88 -4.32
CA VAL A 195 -13.39 -5.77 -5.68
C VAL A 195 -14.48 -5.45 -6.69
N ASP A 196 -15.60 -6.19 -6.65
CA ASP A 196 -16.73 -6.01 -7.57
C ASP A 196 -17.38 -4.62 -7.42
N ASN A 197 -17.33 -4.05 -6.21
CA ASN A 197 -17.88 -2.72 -5.93
C ASN A 197 -16.91 -1.57 -6.31
N THR A 198 -15.64 -1.86 -6.58
CA THR A 198 -14.59 -0.84 -6.79
C THR A 198 -14.12 -0.88 -8.26
N PRO A 199 -14.39 0.15 -9.08
CA PRO A 199 -14.16 0.11 -10.54
C PRO A 199 -12.68 0.26 -10.95
N ILE A 200 -11.75 0.31 -10.00
CA ILE A 200 -10.31 0.46 -10.21
C ILE A 200 -9.53 -0.65 -9.50
N PRO A 201 -8.25 -0.91 -9.85
CA PRO A 201 -7.48 -2.00 -9.24
C PRO A 201 -7.35 -1.88 -7.72
N VAL A 202 -7.62 -2.99 -7.00
CA VAL A 202 -7.55 -3.06 -5.54
C VAL A 202 -6.36 -3.91 -5.11
N PHE A 203 -5.60 -3.41 -4.14
CA PHE A 203 -4.47 -4.07 -3.50
C PHE A 203 -4.73 -4.28 -2.02
N THR A 204 -4.30 -5.42 -1.48
CA THR A 204 -4.48 -5.69 -0.06
C THR A 204 -3.26 -5.30 0.76
N ILE A 205 -3.49 -4.81 1.99
CA ILE A 205 -2.41 -4.52 2.95
C ILE A 205 -1.97 -5.77 3.71
N GLY A 206 -0.68 -5.78 4.11
CA GLY A 206 -0.12 -6.81 4.98
C GLY A 206 -0.67 -6.79 6.39
N ALA A 207 -1.06 -5.61 6.87
CA ALA A 207 -1.40 -5.31 8.25
C ALA A 207 -0.24 -5.66 9.20
N GLU A 208 -0.45 -6.41 10.27
CA GLU A 208 0.60 -6.79 11.20
C GLU A 208 1.56 -7.83 10.66
N LYS A 209 2.74 -7.92 11.28
CA LYS A 209 3.67 -9.01 11.00
C LYS A 209 3.03 -10.35 11.38
N LEU A 210 2.95 -11.26 10.40
CA LEU A 210 2.49 -12.61 10.60
C LEU A 210 3.63 -13.50 11.12
N ASP A 211 3.27 -14.58 11.83
CA ASP A 211 4.24 -15.44 12.53
C ASP A 211 5.15 -16.22 11.58
N THR A 212 4.65 -16.56 10.39
CA THR A 212 5.39 -17.38 9.42
C THR A 212 5.34 -16.78 8.02
N ASP A 213 6.38 -17.05 7.22
CA ASP A 213 6.40 -16.67 5.81
C ASP A 213 5.31 -17.41 5.01
N LEU A 214 4.98 -18.65 5.38
CA LEU A 214 3.87 -19.40 4.77
C LEU A 214 2.53 -18.67 4.98
N ALA A 215 2.26 -18.12 6.17
CA ALA A 215 1.05 -17.35 6.41
C ALA A 215 1.00 -16.05 5.55
N VAL A 216 2.16 -15.43 5.27
CA VAL A 216 2.25 -14.28 4.36
C VAL A 216 1.92 -14.70 2.93
N LEU A 217 2.46 -15.81 2.44
CA LEU A 217 2.17 -16.37 1.12
C LEU A 217 0.69 -16.73 0.99
N GLN A 218 0.11 -17.37 2.02
CA GLN A 218 -1.31 -17.74 2.05
C GLN A 218 -2.22 -16.50 1.99
N LYS A 219 -1.88 -15.44 2.73
CA LYS A 219 -2.63 -14.18 2.68
C LYS A 219 -2.58 -13.55 1.29
N ALA A 220 -1.42 -13.53 0.64
CA ALA A 220 -1.26 -13.04 -0.72
C ALA A 220 -2.09 -13.87 -1.71
N TYR A 221 -2.00 -15.20 -1.66
CA TYR A 221 -2.79 -16.12 -2.48
C TYR A 221 -4.29 -15.88 -2.33
N ASN A 222 -4.78 -15.81 -1.09
CA ASN A 222 -6.20 -15.57 -0.81
C ASN A 222 -6.66 -14.21 -1.35
N SER A 223 -5.82 -13.19 -1.26
CA SER A 223 -6.12 -11.86 -1.81
C SER A 223 -6.33 -11.90 -3.32
N ILE A 224 -5.40 -12.56 -4.05
CA ILE A 224 -5.46 -12.65 -5.52
C ILE A 224 -6.62 -13.52 -5.99
N THR A 225 -6.88 -14.65 -5.33
CA THR A 225 -8.00 -15.53 -5.67
C THR A 225 -9.37 -14.87 -5.44
N ARG A 226 -9.44 -13.81 -4.63
CA ARG A 226 -10.62 -12.96 -4.40
C ARG A 226 -10.60 -11.67 -5.22
N GLY A 227 -9.78 -11.59 -6.28
CA GLY A 227 -9.81 -10.54 -7.27
C GLY A 227 -8.88 -9.35 -7.04
N ALA A 228 -8.07 -9.31 -5.97
CA ALA A 228 -7.04 -8.29 -5.81
C ALA A 228 -6.08 -8.29 -7.01
N ARG A 229 -5.54 -7.13 -7.34
CA ARG A 229 -4.54 -6.94 -8.41
C ARG A 229 -3.11 -6.87 -7.86
N GLY A 230 -2.93 -7.29 -6.62
CA GLY A 230 -1.64 -7.36 -5.96
C GLY A 230 -1.74 -7.11 -4.46
N ILE A 231 -0.57 -6.97 -3.87
CA ILE A 231 -0.38 -6.74 -2.44
C ILE A 231 0.52 -5.53 -2.21
N ILE A 232 0.25 -4.77 -1.14
CA ILE A 232 1.11 -3.71 -0.63
C ILE A 232 1.47 -4.08 0.81
N PHE A 233 2.56 -4.83 0.98
CA PHE A 233 2.99 -5.35 2.27
C PHE A 233 4.23 -4.61 2.78
N GLY A 234 4.26 -4.28 4.06
CA GLY A 234 5.40 -3.65 4.74
C GLY A 234 6.11 -4.63 5.64
N ARG A 235 5.73 -4.66 6.93
CA ARG A 235 6.32 -5.49 8.00
C ARG A 235 6.51 -6.96 7.60
N ASN A 236 5.58 -7.51 6.85
CA ASN A 236 5.67 -8.89 6.38
C ASN A 236 6.82 -9.14 5.40
N ILE A 237 7.30 -8.11 4.68
CA ILE A 237 8.45 -8.21 3.77
C ILE A 237 9.73 -7.75 4.46
N PHE A 238 9.82 -6.48 4.91
CA PHE A 238 11.08 -5.95 5.42
C PHE A 238 11.54 -6.57 6.74
N MET A 239 10.63 -7.12 7.56
CA MET A 239 10.95 -7.87 8.77
C MET A 239 11.10 -9.39 8.53
N ALA A 240 11.00 -9.87 7.29
CA ALA A 240 11.22 -11.27 6.99
C ALA A 240 12.69 -11.64 7.21
N LYS A 241 12.95 -12.88 7.60
CA LYS A 241 14.32 -13.38 7.76
C LYS A 241 15.13 -13.30 6.45
N ASN A 242 14.47 -13.50 5.33
CA ASN A 242 15.04 -13.36 4.00
C ASN A 242 14.04 -12.64 3.07
N PRO A 243 14.02 -11.29 3.05
CA PRO A 243 13.07 -10.51 2.27
C PRO A 243 13.09 -10.84 0.78
N LYS A 244 14.29 -11.05 0.21
CA LYS A 244 14.43 -11.38 -1.22
C LYS A 244 13.75 -12.70 -1.56
N LYS A 245 14.02 -13.79 -0.82
CA LYS A 245 13.39 -15.09 -1.06
C LYS A 245 11.87 -15.02 -0.90
N LEU A 246 11.39 -14.28 0.10
CA LEU A 246 9.96 -14.10 0.31
C LEU A 246 9.32 -13.32 -0.84
N THR A 247 9.97 -12.28 -1.34
CA THR A 247 9.49 -11.51 -2.51
C THR A 247 9.45 -12.38 -3.77
N ASP A 248 10.49 -13.19 -4.02
CA ASP A 248 10.51 -14.12 -5.15
C ASP A 248 9.36 -15.14 -5.06
N ALA A 249 9.12 -15.71 -3.87
CA ALA A 249 8.01 -16.64 -3.60
C ALA A 249 6.64 -15.96 -3.76
N LEU A 250 6.49 -14.72 -3.27
CA LEU A 250 5.26 -13.93 -3.44
C LEU A 250 4.95 -13.69 -4.91
N ASN A 251 5.96 -13.37 -5.74
CA ASN A 251 5.76 -13.18 -7.18
C ASN A 251 5.24 -14.47 -7.85
N GLU A 252 5.79 -15.64 -7.54
CA GLU A 252 5.31 -16.92 -8.08
C GLU A 252 3.88 -17.23 -7.62
N VAL A 253 3.58 -17.01 -6.33
CA VAL A 253 2.24 -17.23 -5.80
C VAL A 253 1.18 -16.37 -6.47
N ILE A 254 1.47 -15.07 -6.66
CA ILE A 254 0.45 -14.15 -7.17
C ILE A 254 0.35 -14.06 -8.70
N ASN A 255 1.42 -14.37 -9.42
CA ASN A 255 1.45 -14.26 -10.89
C ASN A 255 1.39 -15.63 -11.59
N ASP A 256 2.07 -16.66 -11.06
CA ASP A 256 2.16 -17.97 -11.68
C ASP A 256 1.18 -18.99 -11.08
N GLY A 257 0.45 -18.59 -10.01
CA GLY A 257 -0.55 -19.43 -9.36
C GLY A 257 0.04 -20.60 -8.57
N VAL A 258 1.34 -20.54 -8.22
CA VAL A 258 1.99 -21.53 -7.37
C VAL A 258 1.33 -21.54 -6.00
N LYS A 259 1.06 -22.73 -5.46
CA LYS A 259 0.46 -22.84 -4.11
C LYS A 259 1.44 -22.36 -3.04
N PRO A 260 0.95 -21.69 -1.99
CA PRO A 260 1.79 -21.16 -0.90
C PRO A 260 2.76 -22.18 -0.30
N GLU A 261 2.30 -23.41 -0.08
CA GLU A 261 3.09 -24.50 0.50
C GLU A 261 4.25 -24.93 -0.43
N ASP A 262 4.00 -25.00 -1.73
CA ASP A 262 5.00 -25.36 -2.73
C ASP A 262 6.05 -24.25 -2.89
N ALA A 263 5.61 -22.99 -2.91
CA ALA A 263 6.52 -21.84 -2.93
C ALA A 263 7.37 -21.77 -1.65
N ALA A 264 6.75 -21.94 -0.47
CA ALA A 264 7.47 -21.95 0.79
C ALA A 264 8.55 -23.05 0.81
N LYS A 265 8.22 -24.26 0.36
CA LYS A 265 9.17 -25.37 0.26
C LYS A 265 10.30 -25.06 -0.73
N LYS A 266 9.99 -24.54 -1.91
CA LYS A 266 10.97 -24.20 -2.96
C LYS A 266 12.02 -23.20 -2.47
N TYR A 267 11.59 -22.17 -1.73
CA TYR A 267 12.45 -21.10 -1.24
C TYR A 267 13.03 -21.35 0.16
N GLY A 268 12.64 -22.45 0.82
CA GLY A 268 13.08 -22.80 2.19
C GLY A 268 12.55 -21.80 3.23
N LEU A 269 11.33 -21.31 3.03
CA LEU A 269 10.59 -20.43 3.94
C LEU A 269 9.82 -21.25 4.98
N LYS A 270 9.53 -20.64 6.14
CA LYS A 270 8.84 -21.30 7.26
C LYS A 270 7.46 -20.71 7.53
#